data_d98c90c6217176dd59dfa317c76cbeab
#
_entry.id   d98c90c6217176dd59dfa317c76cbeab
#
_cell.length_a   1.000
_cell.length_b   1.000
_cell.length_c   1.000
_cell.angle_alpha   90.00
_cell.angle_beta   90.00
_cell.angle_gamma   90.00
#
_symmetry.space_group_name_H-M   'P 1'
#
loop_
_entity.id
_entity.type
_entity.pdbx_description
1 polymer ?
#
loop_
_entity_poly.entity_id
_entity_poly.type
_entity_poly.pdbx_seq_one_letter_code
_entity_poly.pdbx_strand_id
1 'polypeptide(L)'
;MKALMFGWEFPPHILGGLGTASYGLTKGMWECGDMDITFVIPKPFGDEDRSFANIIGTSQVPVVWRDNSREYVESRIGNVMSPDLYFRLRDHIYADFNYLRTNDLGCIEFSGRYPDNLLEEINNYSICAGVIARTIDFDIIHSHDWLTYPAGIHAKQVTGKPLVIHVHATDFDRSRGNVNPTVFGIEKDGMDHADHIMTVSELTRRTVIEKYGQDPAKVTTVHNAVTPLSPELLAVDPPKPKEKVVTFLGRITMQKGPEYFVEAAAKVLKNNHNVRFVMAGSGDMMD
;
A
#
# COMPACT_ATOMS: atom_id res chain seq x y z
N MET A 1 -15.90 14.37 -4.64
CA MET A 1 -14.60 14.66 -3.97
C MET A 1 -13.50 13.92 -4.72
N LYS A 2 -12.34 14.53 -4.93
CA LYS A 2 -11.21 13.92 -5.63
C LYS A 2 -10.15 13.52 -4.61
N ALA A 3 -9.73 12.24 -4.62
CA ALA A 3 -8.71 11.71 -3.71
C ALA A 3 -7.42 11.34 -4.46
N LEU A 4 -6.29 11.80 -3.95
CA LEU A 4 -4.96 11.32 -4.33
C LEU A 4 -4.53 10.28 -3.31
N MET A 5 -4.52 9.00 -3.71
CA MET A 5 -4.19 7.89 -2.84
C MET A 5 -2.79 7.35 -3.14
N PHE A 6 -1.99 7.12 -2.11
CA PHE A 6 -0.67 6.50 -2.21
C PHE A 6 -0.70 5.10 -1.65
N GLY A 7 -0.38 4.10 -2.48
CA GLY A 7 -0.20 2.71 -2.11
C GLY A 7 1.13 2.17 -2.58
N TRP A 8 1.50 0.96 -2.10
CA TRP A 8 2.75 0.32 -2.51
C TRP A 8 2.53 -0.75 -3.57
N GLU A 9 1.41 -1.41 -3.51
CA GLU A 9 1.02 -2.51 -4.39
C GLU A 9 -0.47 -2.42 -4.76
N PHE A 10 -0.82 -2.99 -5.92
CA PHE A 10 -2.19 -3.03 -6.41
C PHE A 10 -2.45 -4.36 -7.14
N PRO A 11 -3.64 -4.99 -7.00
CA PRO A 11 -3.94 -6.23 -7.70
C PRO A 11 -3.81 -6.12 -9.22
N PRO A 12 -3.37 -7.21 -9.91
CA PRO A 12 -3.11 -8.57 -9.38
C PRO A 12 -1.74 -8.75 -8.73
N HIS A 13 -0.86 -7.75 -8.79
CA HIS A 13 0.52 -7.82 -8.27
C HIS A 13 0.58 -7.39 -6.81
N ILE A 14 0.16 -8.28 -5.92
CA ILE A 14 0.20 -8.06 -4.47
C ILE A 14 0.98 -9.18 -3.77
N LEU A 15 1.67 -8.83 -2.69
CA LEU A 15 2.42 -9.78 -1.85
C LEU A 15 1.76 -10.00 -0.48
N GLY A 16 0.72 -9.24 -0.17
CA GLY A 16 0.06 -9.34 1.13
C GLY A 16 -1.32 -8.72 1.19
N GLY A 17 -1.84 -8.63 2.41
CA GLY A 17 -3.18 -8.10 2.67
C GLY A 17 -3.33 -6.59 2.44
N LEU A 18 -2.21 -5.84 2.40
CA LEU A 18 -2.24 -4.38 2.21
C LEU A 18 -2.85 -4.01 0.86
N GLY A 19 -2.34 -4.62 -0.23
CA GLY A 19 -2.86 -4.36 -1.58
C GLY A 19 -4.31 -4.78 -1.73
N THR A 20 -4.72 -5.91 -1.13
CA THR A 20 -6.13 -6.34 -1.12
C THR A 20 -7.02 -5.34 -0.37
N ALA A 21 -6.58 -4.87 0.79
CA ALA A 21 -7.35 -3.94 1.62
C ALA A 21 -7.49 -2.56 0.93
N SER A 22 -6.40 -2.02 0.39
CA SER A 22 -6.43 -0.72 -0.31
C SER A 22 -7.25 -0.79 -1.60
N TYR A 23 -7.16 -1.89 -2.36
CA TYR A 23 -8.01 -2.14 -3.53
C TYR A 23 -9.49 -2.17 -3.15
N GLY A 24 -9.87 -3.00 -2.16
CA GLY A 24 -11.26 -3.13 -1.73
C GLY A 24 -11.84 -1.80 -1.21
N LEU A 25 -11.04 -1.05 -0.44
CA LEU A 25 -11.43 0.27 0.04
C LEU A 25 -11.66 1.24 -1.13
N THR A 26 -10.70 1.32 -2.06
CA THR A 26 -10.77 2.19 -3.24
C THR A 26 -12.01 1.90 -4.07
N LYS A 27 -12.27 0.61 -4.33
CA LYS A 27 -13.46 0.16 -5.07
C LYS A 27 -14.75 0.52 -4.33
N GLY A 28 -14.81 0.26 -3.02
CA GLY A 28 -15.97 0.61 -2.20
C GLY A 28 -16.24 2.12 -2.16
N MET A 29 -15.22 2.95 -2.07
CA MET A 29 -15.34 4.41 -2.11
C MET A 29 -15.90 4.88 -3.47
N TRP A 30 -15.46 4.28 -4.58
CA TRP A 30 -15.99 4.56 -5.91
C TRP A 30 -17.44 4.09 -6.06
N GLU A 31 -17.79 2.90 -5.58
CA GLU A 31 -19.14 2.34 -5.62
C GLU A 31 -20.16 3.20 -4.83
N CYS A 32 -19.72 3.88 -3.79
CA CYS A 32 -20.55 4.88 -3.08
C CYS A 32 -20.87 6.13 -3.93
N GLY A 33 -20.22 6.30 -5.08
CA GLY A 33 -20.56 7.31 -6.09
C GLY A 33 -20.03 8.71 -5.83
N ASP A 34 -19.33 8.97 -4.72
CA ASP A 34 -18.96 10.32 -4.28
C ASP A 34 -17.47 10.66 -4.48
N MET A 35 -16.67 9.70 -4.98
CA MET A 35 -15.22 9.88 -5.07
C MET A 35 -14.66 9.56 -6.45
N ASP A 36 -13.84 10.50 -6.94
CA ASP A 36 -12.93 10.32 -8.08
C ASP A 36 -11.53 10.05 -7.52
N ILE A 37 -10.94 8.89 -7.84
CA ILE A 37 -9.74 8.40 -7.17
C ILE A 37 -8.60 8.28 -8.17
N THR A 38 -7.48 8.95 -7.87
CA THR A 38 -6.18 8.68 -8.47
C THR A 38 -5.33 7.91 -7.48
N PHE A 39 -5.01 6.66 -7.81
CA PHE A 39 -4.21 5.76 -6.99
C PHE A 39 -2.79 5.67 -7.56
N VAL A 40 -1.80 6.01 -6.75
CA VAL A 40 -0.38 6.04 -7.14
C VAL A 40 0.32 4.81 -6.56
N ILE A 41 1.11 4.13 -7.38
CA ILE A 41 1.97 2.99 -6.98
C ILE A 41 3.39 3.18 -7.51
N PRO A 42 4.42 2.55 -6.91
CA PRO A 42 5.79 2.66 -7.40
C PRO A 42 5.94 2.21 -8.85
N LYS A 43 5.45 1.02 -9.18
CA LYS A 43 5.59 0.41 -10.51
C LYS A 43 4.32 -0.34 -10.91
N PRO A 44 3.61 0.11 -11.96
CA PRO A 44 2.53 -0.66 -12.56
C PRO A 44 3.09 -1.73 -13.50
N PHE A 45 2.35 -2.82 -13.65
CA PHE A 45 2.66 -3.93 -14.55
C PHE A 45 1.82 -3.89 -15.82
N GLY A 46 0.74 -3.08 -15.83
CA GLY A 46 -0.08 -2.83 -17.01
C GLY A 46 -1.38 -3.65 -17.09
N ASP A 47 -1.62 -4.52 -16.11
CA ASP A 47 -2.80 -5.37 -15.98
C ASP A 47 -3.63 -5.06 -14.72
N GLU A 48 -3.35 -3.94 -14.04
CA GLU A 48 -4.15 -3.45 -12.93
C GLU A 48 -5.58 -3.09 -13.37
N ASP A 49 -6.54 -3.38 -12.51
CA ASP A 49 -7.94 -2.99 -12.74
C ASP A 49 -8.12 -1.47 -12.62
N ARG A 50 -8.37 -0.83 -13.75
CA ARG A 50 -8.54 0.63 -13.88
C ARG A 50 -10.01 1.06 -14.01
N SER A 51 -10.95 0.16 -13.75
CA SER A 51 -12.38 0.40 -13.98
C SER A 51 -12.98 1.42 -13.01
N PHE A 52 -12.37 1.62 -11.85
CA PHE A 52 -12.90 2.46 -10.76
C PHE A 52 -11.87 3.47 -10.20
N ALA A 53 -10.64 3.44 -10.67
CA ALA A 53 -9.60 4.38 -10.26
C ALA A 53 -8.61 4.66 -11.40
N ASN A 54 -8.09 5.88 -11.45
CA ASN A 54 -6.97 6.21 -12.29
C ASN A 54 -5.67 5.73 -11.61
N ILE A 55 -4.92 4.80 -12.21
CA ILE A 55 -3.68 4.26 -11.66
C ILE A 55 -2.48 4.96 -12.29
N ILE A 56 -1.64 5.58 -11.46
CA ILE A 56 -0.38 6.22 -11.89
C ILE A 56 0.80 5.46 -11.27
N GLY A 57 1.75 5.06 -12.12
CA GLY A 57 3.04 4.52 -11.68
C GLY A 57 4.11 5.60 -11.56
N THR A 58 4.76 5.73 -10.41
CA THR A 58 5.85 6.70 -10.26
C THR A 58 7.04 6.38 -11.16
N SER A 59 7.28 5.11 -11.48
CA SER A 59 8.28 4.67 -12.47
C SER A 59 8.04 5.19 -13.90
N GLN A 60 6.86 5.75 -14.16
CA GLN A 60 6.45 6.30 -15.46
C GLN A 60 6.46 7.84 -15.47
N VAL A 61 6.77 8.47 -14.33
CA VAL A 61 6.76 9.93 -14.18
C VAL A 61 8.19 10.46 -14.27
N PRO A 62 8.53 11.25 -15.30
CA PRO A 62 9.82 11.89 -15.37
C PRO A 62 10.01 12.89 -14.21
N VAL A 63 11.07 12.73 -13.44
CA VAL A 63 11.49 13.66 -12.39
C VAL A 63 12.67 14.53 -12.84
N VAL A 64 13.38 14.06 -13.89
CA VAL A 64 14.39 14.84 -14.61
C VAL A 64 13.94 14.92 -16.06
N TRP A 65 13.84 16.15 -16.60
CA TRP A 65 13.40 16.33 -17.97
C TRP A 65 14.55 16.03 -18.96
N ARG A 66 14.29 15.12 -19.91
CA ARG A 66 15.21 14.80 -21.01
C ARG A 66 14.48 14.93 -22.35
N ASP A 67 15.21 15.20 -23.42
CA ASP A 67 14.63 15.50 -24.76
C ASP A 67 13.70 14.38 -25.29
N ASN A 68 14.03 13.13 -24.99
CA ASN A 68 13.26 11.96 -25.42
C ASN A 68 12.09 11.59 -24.50
N SER A 69 11.93 12.27 -23.36
CA SER A 69 10.83 12.00 -22.41
C SER A 69 9.46 12.23 -23.04
N ARG A 70 9.35 13.18 -23.96
CA ARG A 70 8.08 13.51 -24.64
C ARG A 70 7.56 12.35 -25.49
N GLU A 71 8.40 11.80 -26.38
CA GLU A 71 8.02 10.70 -27.26
C GLU A 71 7.63 9.44 -26.46
N TYR A 72 8.33 9.19 -25.35
CA TYR A 72 8.03 8.08 -24.46
C TYR A 72 6.65 8.23 -23.82
N VAL A 73 6.35 9.42 -23.27
CA VAL A 73 5.05 9.69 -22.66
C VAL A 73 3.92 9.56 -23.68
N GLU A 74 4.08 10.15 -24.87
CA GLU A 74 3.11 10.06 -25.94
C GLU A 74 2.89 8.61 -26.43
N SER A 75 3.94 7.80 -26.49
CA SER A 75 3.88 6.42 -27.01
C SER A 75 3.41 5.36 -26.02
N ARG A 76 3.72 5.54 -24.72
CA ARG A 76 3.53 4.52 -23.68
C ARG A 76 2.54 4.90 -22.59
N ILE A 77 2.42 6.18 -22.31
CA ILE A 77 1.62 6.71 -21.20
C ILE A 77 0.31 7.35 -21.69
N GLY A 78 0.10 7.46 -22.99
CA GLY A 78 -1.10 8.08 -23.58
C GLY A 78 -2.45 7.52 -23.07
N ASN A 79 -2.45 6.29 -22.53
CA ASN A 79 -3.61 5.69 -21.85
C ASN A 79 -3.59 5.89 -20.31
N VAL A 80 -2.49 6.36 -19.73
CA VAL A 80 -2.30 6.49 -18.28
C VAL A 80 -2.18 7.94 -17.87
N MET A 81 -1.61 8.76 -18.75
CA MET A 81 -1.38 10.18 -18.51
C MET A 81 -1.81 10.95 -19.76
N SER A 82 -2.80 11.83 -19.60
CA SER A 82 -3.22 12.68 -20.71
C SER A 82 -2.05 13.59 -21.16
N PRO A 83 -1.98 13.98 -22.44
CA PRO A 83 -0.99 14.97 -22.93
C PRO A 83 -0.97 16.25 -22.08
N ASP A 84 -2.11 16.69 -21.57
CA ASP A 84 -2.25 17.86 -20.71
C ASP A 84 -1.56 17.66 -19.36
N LEU A 85 -1.69 16.49 -18.74
CA LEU A 85 -0.99 16.14 -17.51
C LEU A 85 0.53 16.10 -17.73
N TYR A 86 0.97 15.58 -18.86
CA TYR A 86 2.37 15.56 -19.27
C TYR A 86 2.97 16.97 -19.38
N PHE A 87 2.25 17.90 -20.04
CA PHE A 87 2.74 19.30 -20.16
C PHE A 87 2.79 20.00 -18.81
N ARG A 88 1.84 19.75 -17.93
CA ARG A 88 1.87 20.30 -16.56
C ARG A 88 3.05 19.74 -15.76
N LEU A 89 3.36 18.46 -15.88
CA LEU A 89 4.54 17.85 -15.28
C LEU A 89 5.82 18.55 -15.73
N ARG A 90 5.97 18.80 -17.02
CA ARG A 90 7.15 19.46 -17.59
C ARG A 90 7.43 20.81 -16.95
N ASP A 91 6.39 21.60 -16.73
CA ASP A 91 6.53 22.98 -16.24
C ASP A 91 6.85 23.05 -14.74
N HIS A 92 6.74 21.92 -14.02
CA HIS A 92 6.99 21.81 -12.58
C HIS A 92 8.22 20.97 -12.22
N ILE A 93 8.87 20.34 -13.19
CA ILE A 93 10.10 19.57 -12.95
C ILE A 93 11.29 20.52 -12.98
N TYR A 94 11.88 20.75 -11.81
CA TYR A 94 13.11 21.54 -11.69
C TYR A 94 14.33 20.69 -12.05
N ALA A 95 15.23 21.28 -12.84
CA ALA A 95 16.47 20.65 -13.33
C ALA A 95 17.49 20.25 -12.24
N ASP A 96 17.20 20.47 -10.97
CA ASP A 96 18.15 20.31 -9.86
C ASP A 96 18.21 18.90 -9.25
N PHE A 97 17.50 17.91 -9.83
CA PHE A 97 17.59 16.51 -9.37
C PHE A 97 18.71 15.71 -10.06
N ASN A 98 19.82 16.34 -10.39
CA ASN A 98 20.97 15.67 -11.03
C ASN A 98 21.60 14.54 -10.21
N TYR A 99 21.28 14.46 -8.91
CA TYR A 99 21.75 13.40 -8.01
C TYR A 99 20.90 12.13 -8.09
N LEU A 100 19.69 12.19 -8.68
CA LEU A 100 18.81 11.04 -8.80
C LEU A 100 19.28 10.10 -9.93
N ARG A 101 19.28 8.82 -9.63
CA ARG A 101 19.49 7.79 -10.64
C ARG A 101 18.22 7.63 -11.47
N THR A 102 18.24 8.17 -12.67
CA THR A 102 17.14 8.07 -13.63
C THR A 102 17.59 7.36 -14.90
N ASN A 103 16.63 6.70 -15.56
CA ASN A 103 16.83 6.17 -16.90
C ASN A 103 16.90 7.30 -17.95
N ASP A 104 17.07 6.92 -19.24
CA ASP A 104 17.18 7.89 -20.34
C ASP A 104 15.94 8.77 -20.55
N LEU A 105 14.84 8.41 -19.92
CA LEU A 105 13.57 9.14 -19.95
C LEU A 105 13.40 10.10 -18.77
N GLY A 106 14.38 10.13 -17.88
CA GLY A 106 14.31 10.94 -16.66
C GLY A 106 13.43 10.37 -15.56
N CYS A 107 13.00 9.10 -15.69
CA CYS A 107 12.18 8.40 -14.71
C CYS A 107 13.04 7.61 -13.74
N ILE A 108 12.64 7.52 -12.48
CA ILE A 108 13.26 6.65 -11.48
C ILE A 108 12.76 5.22 -11.69
N GLU A 109 13.67 4.25 -11.62
CA GLU A 109 13.32 2.85 -11.68
C GLU A 109 12.93 2.33 -10.30
N PHE A 110 11.86 1.52 -10.25
CA PHE A 110 11.37 0.86 -9.05
C PHE A 110 11.30 -0.65 -9.26
N SER A 111 11.55 -1.41 -8.21
CA SER A 111 11.44 -2.87 -8.25
C SER A 111 9.99 -3.35 -8.40
N GLY A 112 9.03 -2.61 -7.84
CA GLY A 112 7.63 -3.01 -7.71
C GLY A 112 7.44 -4.12 -6.67
N ARG A 113 8.41 -4.28 -5.76
CA ARG A 113 8.45 -5.30 -4.69
C ARG A 113 8.96 -4.68 -3.38
N TYR A 114 9.50 -5.51 -2.51
CA TYR A 114 10.18 -5.11 -1.26
C TYR A 114 11.67 -5.46 -1.37
N PRO A 115 12.49 -4.61 -2.03
CA PRO A 115 13.92 -4.88 -2.23
C PRO A 115 14.75 -4.58 -0.99
N ASP A 116 16.03 -4.96 -1.00
CA ASP A 116 16.96 -4.67 0.08
C ASP A 116 17.19 -3.17 0.29
N ASN A 117 17.09 -2.36 -0.77
CA ASN A 117 17.18 -0.90 -0.73
C ASN A 117 15.83 -0.20 -0.55
N LEU A 118 14.88 -0.81 0.15
CA LEU A 118 13.51 -0.34 0.32
C LEU A 118 13.42 1.12 0.80
N LEU A 119 14.28 1.55 1.72
CA LEU A 119 14.28 2.93 2.20
C LEU A 119 14.65 3.96 1.11
N GLU A 120 15.53 3.59 0.18
CA GLU A 120 15.83 4.40 -1.00
C GLU A 120 14.61 4.49 -1.93
N GLU A 121 13.92 3.38 -2.18
CA GLU A 121 12.68 3.38 -2.98
C GLU A 121 11.57 4.22 -2.33
N ILE A 122 11.42 4.18 -1.02
CA ILE A 122 10.47 5.04 -0.28
C ILE A 122 10.79 6.54 -0.48
N ASN A 123 12.05 6.91 -0.36
CA ASN A 123 12.49 8.29 -0.61
C ASN A 123 12.21 8.72 -2.06
N ASN A 124 12.57 7.89 -3.02
CA ASN A 124 12.35 8.13 -4.44
C ASN A 124 10.85 8.22 -4.77
N TYR A 125 10.04 7.37 -4.15
CA TYR A 125 8.59 7.41 -4.26
C TYR A 125 8.02 8.75 -3.75
N SER A 126 8.54 9.23 -2.62
CA SER A 126 8.17 10.54 -2.07
C SER A 126 8.49 11.69 -3.02
N ILE A 127 9.65 11.67 -3.70
CA ILE A 127 10.01 12.68 -4.69
C ILE A 127 9.01 12.69 -5.85
N CYS A 128 8.71 11.53 -6.43
CA CYS A 128 7.73 11.40 -7.51
C CYS A 128 6.33 11.84 -7.06
N ALA A 129 5.94 11.52 -5.83
CA ALA A 129 4.66 11.94 -5.26
C ALA A 129 4.51 13.47 -5.22
N GLY A 130 5.57 14.19 -4.83
CA GLY A 130 5.58 15.66 -4.85
C GLY A 130 5.44 16.24 -6.27
N VAL A 131 6.02 15.59 -7.28
CA VAL A 131 5.85 15.98 -8.70
C VAL A 131 4.40 15.74 -9.13
N ILE A 132 3.85 14.55 -8.89
CA ILE A 132 2.46 14.19 -9.24
C ILE A 132 1.47 15.15 -8.57
N ALA A 133 1.63 15.40 -7.27
CA ALA A 133 0.72 16.23 -6.50
C ALA A 133 0.60 17.68 -7.02
N ARG A 134 1.66 18.24 -7.64
CA ARG A 134 1.61 19.58 -8.25
C ARG A 134 0.85 19.61 -9.57
N THR A 135 0.59 18.48 -10.20
CA THR A 135 0.12 18.40 -11.59
C THR A 135 -1.32 17.95 -11.73
N ILE A 136 -1.85 17.26 -10.72
CA ILE A 136 -3.23 16.79 -10.72
C ILE A 136 -4.09 17.60 -9.76
N ASP A 137 -5.39 17.71 -10.07
CA ASP A 137 -6.37 18.34 -9.20
C ASP A 137 -6.98 17.30 -8.25
N PHE A 138 -6.91 17.57 -6.93
CA PHE A 138 -7.50 16.74 -5.90
C PHE A 138 -7.84 17.53 -4.65
N ASP A 139 -8.69 16.98 -3.79
CA ASP A 139 -9.17 17.63 -2.57
C ASP A 139 -8.45 17.11 -1.32
N ILE A 140 -8.07 15.82 -1.32
CA ILE A 140 -7.53 15.12 -0.15
C ILE A 140 -6.44 14.12 -0.55
N ILE A 141 -5.46 13.96 0.33
CA ILE A 141 -4.38 12.98 0.23
C ILE A 141 -4.70 11.82 1.17
N HIS A 142 -4.54 10.58 0.69
CA HIS A 142 -4.73 9.38 1.49
C HIS A 142 -3.56 8.41 1.30
N SER A 143 -2.77 8.17 2.36
CA SER A 143 -1.58 7.32 2.32
C SER A 143 -1.78 6.03 3.09
N HIS A 144 -1.43 4.90 2.47
CA HIS A 144 -1.63 3.55 3.00
C HIS A 144 -0.32 2.96 3.53
N ASP A 145 -0.24 2.84 4.85
CA ASP A 145 0.89 2.27 5.59
C ASP A 145 2.21 3.06 5.46
N TRP A 146 3.18 2.76 6.30
CA TRP A 146 4.41 3.51 6.51
C TRP A 146 5.26 3.75 5.25
N LEU A 147 5.21 2.82 4.29
CA LEU A 147 5.91 2.94 3.00
C LEU A 147 5.50 4.19 2.20
N THR A 148 4.28 4.66 2.40
CA THR A 148 3.70 5.75 1.63
C THR A 148 3.55 7.06 2.41
N TYR A 149 3.83 7.05 3.72
CA TYR A 149 3.71 8.26 4.52
C TYR A 149 4.63 9.39 4.07
N PRO A 150 5.93 9.15 3.71
CA PRO A 150 6.77 10.19 3.16
C PRO A 150 6.21 10.81 1.87
N ALA A 151 5.57 10.01 1.02
CA ALA A 151 4.90 10.50 -0.19
C ALA A 151 3.70 11.43 0.14
N GLY A 152 2.87 11.02 1.11
CA GLY A 152 1.75 11.83 1.59
C GLY A 152 2.20 13.15 2.22
N ILE A 153 3.24 13.11 3.05
CA ILE A 153 3.83 14.31 3.68
C ILE A 153 4.33 15.28 2.60
N HIS A 154 5.09 14.78 1.62
CA HIS A 154 5.61 15.63 0.54
C HIS A 154 4.48 16.21 -0.31
N ALA A 155 3.47 15.41 -0.67
CA ALA A 155 2.29 15.91 -1.39
C ALA A 155 1.57 17.01 -0.60
N LYS A 156 1.39 16.84 0.72
CA LYS A 156 0.83 17.87 1.61
C LYS A 156 1.68 19.14 1.63
N GLN A 157 3.00 19.01 1.76
CA GLN A 157 3.92 20.15 1.80
C GLN A 157 3.85 21.01 0.53
N VAL A 158 3.74 20.38 -0.64
CA VAL A 158 3.74 21.11 -1.93
C VAL A 158 2.39 21.64 -2.35
N THR A 159 1.28 21.18 -1.75
CA THR A 159 -0.08 21.54 -2.15
C THR A 159 -0.91 22.21 -1.05
N GLY A 160 -0.54 22.01 0.22
CA GLY A 160 -1.35 22.44 1.37
C GLY A 160 -2.63 21.64 1.57
N LYS A 161 -2.87 20.57 0.80
CA LYS A 161 -4.08 19.75 0.90
C LYS A 161 -4.02 18.84 2.14
N PRO A 162 -5.19 18.51 2.74
CA PRO A 162 -5.23 17.67 3.94
C PRO A 162 -4.73 16.25 3.67
N LEU A 163 -3.99 15.70 4.64
CA LEU A 163 -3.44 14.36 4.62
C LEU A 163 -4.17 13.46 5.61
N VAL A 164 -4.74 12.38 5.10
CA VAL A 164 -5.21 11.23 5.88
C VAL A 164 -4.21 10.09 5.71
N ILE A 165 -3.81 9.45 6.80
CA ILE A 165 -3.05 8.21 6.75
C ILE A 165 -3.89 7.04 7.22
N HIS A 166 -3.65 5.86 6.62
CA HIS A 166 -4.32 4.62 6.96
C HIS A 166 -3.30 3.63 7.53
N VAL A 167 -3.44 3.31 8.79
CA VAL A 167 -2.56 2.39 9.51
C VAL A 167 -3.12 0.98 9.42
N HIS A 168 -2.54 0.15 8.55
CA HIS A 168 -2.92 -1.27 8.40
C HIS A 168 -2.24 -2.16 9.43
N ALA A 169 -1.01 -1.83 9.80
CA ALA A 169 -0.24 -2.43 10.90
C ALA A 169 0.86 -1.46 11.32
N THR A 170 1.32 -1.59 12.55
CA THR A 170 2.48 -0.85 13.05
C THR A 170 3.70 -1.76 13.11
N ASP A 171 4.88 -1.18 13.32
CA ASP A 171 6.09 -1.98 13.52
C ASP A 171 6.04 -2.78 14.83
N PHE A 172 5.26 -2.35 15.81
CA PHE A 172 4.97 -3.17 17.00
C PHE A 172 4.33 -4.51 16.66
N ASP A 173 3.42 -4.52 15.66
CA ASP A 173 2.76 -5.74 15.19
C ASP A 173 3.72 -6.63 14.41
N ARG A 174 4.59 -6.02 13.57
CA ARG A 174 5.52 -6.74 12.69
C ARG A 174 6.68 -7.35 13.47
N SER A 175 7.18 -6.66 14.50
CA SER A 175 8.38 -7.00 15.27
C SER A 175 8.08 -7.65 16.64
N ARG A 176 6.79 -7.89 16.96
CA ARG A 176 6.35 -8.33 18.29
C ARG A 176 6.85 -7.42 19.42
N GLY A 177 6.88 -6.12 19.16
CA GLY A 177 7.29 -5.11 20.12
C GLY A 177 8.78 -4.76 20.12
N ASN A 178 9.60 -5.45 19.35
CA ASN A 178 11.02 -5.09 19.14
C ASN A 178 11.17 -4.19 17.92
N VAL A 179 10.66 -2.98 18.02
CA VAL A 179 10.51 -2.07 16.89
C VAL A 179 11.84 -1.65 16.26
N ASN A 180 11.87 -1.57 14.93
CA ASN A 180 12.95 -0.98 14.18
C ASN A 180 12.89 0.55 14.33
N PRO A 181 13.94 1.22 14.86
CA PRO A 181 13.90 2.66 15.10
C PRO A 181 13.65 3.50 13.84
N THR A 182 14.13 3.07 12.69
CA THR A 182 13.92 3.77 11.42
C THR A 182 12.47 3.69 10.97
N VAL A 183 11.87 2.49 11.01
CA VAL A 183 10.46 2.29 10.66
C VAL A 183 9.56 3.03 11.62
N PHE A 184 9.82 2.93 12.94
CA PHE A 184 9.10 3.68 13.95
C PHE A 184 9.17 5.19 13.71
N GLY A 185 10.36 5.70 13.34
CA GLY A 185 10.54 7.11 13.00
C GLY A 185 9.66 7.55 11.83
N ILE A 186 9.61 6.77 10.74
CA ILE A 186 8.78 7.05 9.56
C ILE A 186 7.29 6.98 9.92
N GLU A 187 6.87 5.96 10.67
CA GLU A 187 5.48 5.82 11.13
C GLU A 187 5.06 7.01 11.97
N LYS A 188 5.90 7.39 12.94
CA LYS A 188 5.62 8.53 13.81
C LYS A 188 5.56 9.85 13.06
N ASP A 189 6.50 10.09 12.15
CA ASP A 189 6.54 11.30 11.33
C ASP A 189 5.27 11.41 10.45
N GLY A 190 4.85 10.30 9.82
CA GLY A 190 3.59 10.21 9.09
C GLY A 190 2.39 10.57 9.95
N MET A 191 2.31 9.99 11.15
CA MET A 191 1.24 10.24 12.10
C MET A 191 1.23 11.70 12.59
N ASP A 192 2.39 12.29 12.88
CA ASP A 192 2.50 13.67 13.34
C ASP A 192 2.04 14.68 12.27
N HIS A 193 2.37 14.44 11.00
CA HIS A 193 2.01 15.33 9.89
C HIS A 193 0.59 15.13 9.35
N ALA A 194 -0.06 14.00 9.61
CA ALA A 194 -1.42 13.76 9.14
C ALA A 194 -2.44 14.68 9.82
N ASP A 195 -3.46 15.10 9.09
CA ASP A 195 -4.61 15.82 9.64
C ASP A 195 -5.59 14.84 10.30
N HIS A 196 -5.63 13.60 9.80
CA HIS A 196 -6.43 12.53 10.39
C HIS A 196 -5.75 11.17 10.19
N ILE A 197 -5.99 10.25 11.14
CA ILE A 197 -5.43 8.90 11.15
C ILE A 197 -6.58 7.88 11.16
N MET A 198 -6.61 7.02 10.16
CA MET A 198 -7.48 5.86 10.13
C MET A 198 -6.72 4.62 10.60
N THR A 199 -7.36 3.79 11.42
CA THR A 199 -6.79 2.53 11.89
C THR A 199 -7.76 1.37 11.61
N VAL A 200 -7.23 0.21 11.26
CA VAL A 200 -8.06 -0.96 10.87
C VAL A 200 -8.72 -1.67 12.04
N SER A 201 -8.39 -1.32 13.28
CA SER A 201 -8.98 -1.92 14.48
C SER A 201 -8.81 -1.03 15.71
N GLU A 202 -9.63 -1.27 16.73
CA GLU A 202 -9.46 -0.63 18.03
C GLU A 202 -8.13 -0.98 18.71
N LEU A 203 -7.57 -2.15 18.44
CA LEU A 203 -6.24 -2.52 18.92
C LEU A 203 -5.17 -1.61 18.28
N THR A 204 -5.20 -1.45 16.96
CA THR A 204 -4.29 -0.55 16.23
C THR A 204 -4.48 0.89 16.68
N ARG A 205 -5.74 1.35 16.86
CA ARG A 205 -6.06 2.69 17.41
C ARG A 205 -5.39 2.92 18.76
N ARG A 206 -5.51 1.97 19.67
CA ARG A 206 -4.87 2.05 20.99
C ARG A 206 -3.35 2.12 20.86
N THR A 207 -2.73 1.30 20.02
CA THR A 207 -1.28 1.34 19.77
C THR A 207 -0.85 2.71 19.25
N VAL A 208 -1.58 3.28 18.29
CA VAL A 208 -1.30 4.61 17.73
C VAL A 208 -1.37 5.70 18.79
N ILE A 209 -2.37 5.67 19.65
CA ILE A 209 -2.51 6.64 20.75
C ILE A 209 -1.43 6.45 21.80
N GLU A 210 -1.24 5.24 22.31
CA GLU A 210 -0.39 4.97 23.47
C GLU A 210 1.11 4.91 23.13
N LYS A 211 1.47 4.36 21.96
CA LYS A 211 2.87 4.14 21.58
C LYS A 211 3.45 5.24 20.71
N TYR A 212 2.62 5.87 19.86
CA TYR A 212 3.05 6.98 19.00
C TYR A 212 2.64 8.34 19.55
N GLY A 213 1.87 8.38 20.65
CA GLY A 213 1.49 9.62 21.34
C GLY A 213 0.51 10.50 20.56
N GLN A 214 -0.36 9.88 19.73
CA GLN A 214 -1.30 10.63 18.91
C GLN A 214 -2.54 11.04 19.71
N ASP A 215 -3.10 12.23 19.37
CA ASP A 215 -4.34 12.71 19.96
C ASP A 215 -5.50 11.76 19.60
N PRO A 216 -6.25 11.23 20.60
CA PRO A 216 -7.40 10.37 20.35
C PRO A 216 -8.47 10.97 19.43
N ALA A 217 -8.62 12.31 19.42
CA ALA A 217 -9.57 13.01 18.54
C ALA A 217 -9.18 12.97 17.06
N LYS A 218 -7.88 12.77 16.79
CA LYS A 218 -7.31 12.65 15.43
C LYS A 218 -7.41 11.22 14.86
N VAL A 219 -7.74 10.21 15.69
CA VAL A 219 -7.66 8.79 15.31
C VAL A 219 -9.04 8.16 15.30
N THR A 220 -9.43 7.60 14.14
CA THR A 220 -10.69 6.89 13.95
C THR A 220 -10.45 5.45 13.49
N THR A 221 -11.20 4.50 14.08
CA THR A 221 -11.18 3.11 13.62
C THR A 221 -12.12 2.92 12.44
N VAL A 222 -11.58 2.39 11.34
CA VAL A 222 -12.33 1.95 10.15
C VAL A 222 -11.93 0.52 9.85
N HIS A 223 -12.81 -0.42 10.17
CA HIS A 223 -12.51 -1.85 9.98
C HIS A 223 -12.38 -2.21 8.51
N ASN A 224 -11.42 -3.11 8.21
CA ASN A 224 -11.37 -3.75 6.91
C ASN A 224 -12.63 -4.61 6.68
N ALA A 225 -13.01 -4.74 5.42
CA ALA A 225 -14.10 -5.59 4.98
C ALA A 225 -13.60 -6.63 3.97
N VAL A 226 -14.50 -7.49 3.52
CA VAL A 226 -14.24 -8.48 2.47
C VAL A 226 -15.32 -8.37 1.41
N THR A 227 -14.95 -8.66 0.17
CA THR A 227 -15.96 -8.82 -0.89
C THR A 227 -16.69 -10.16 -0.66
N PRO A 228 -18.02 -10.17 -0.60
CA PRO A 228 -18.79 -11.41 -0.50
C PRO A 228 -18.44 -12.36 -1.66
N LEU A 229 -18.41 -13.67 -1.37
CA LEU A 229 -18.25 -14.68 -2.42
C LEU A 229 -19.46 -14.63 -3.38
N SER A 230 -19.20 -14.85 -4.65
CA SER A 230 -20.27 -14.93 -5.64
C SER A 230 -21.19 -16.13 -5.36
N PRO A 231 -22.49 -16.06 -5.74
CA PRO A 231 -23.39 -17.19 -5.59
C PRO A 231 -22.87 -18.48 -6.22
N GLU A 232 -22.15 -18.39 -7.34
CA GLU A 232 -21.56 -19.53 -8.04
C GLU A 232 -20.45 -20.20 -7.20
N LEU A 233 -19.61 -19.41 -6.53
CA LEU A 233 -18.58 -19.93 -5.62
C LEU A 233 -19.19 -20.52 -4.35
N LEU A 234 -20.28 -19.94 -3.84
CA LEU A 234 -21.02 -20.49 -2.71
C LEU A 234 -21.76 -21.79 -3.04
N ALA A 235 -22.12 -22.00 -4.32
CA ALA A 235 -22.79 -23.21 -4.79
C ALA A 235 -21.85 -24.40 -4.99
N VAL A 236 -20.54 -24.20 -4.95
CA VAL A 236 -19.56 -25.29 -5.03
C VAL A 236 -19.59 -26.08 -3.73
N ASP A 237 -20.02 -27.35 -3.79
CA ASP A 237 -19.93 -28.27 -2.64
C ASP A 237 -18.49 -28.83 -2.59
N PRO A 238 -17.65 -28.35 -1.65
CA PRO A 238 -16.28 -28.81 -1.57
C PRO A 238 -16.21 -30.26 -1.10
N PRO A 239 -15.19 -31.02 -1.52
CA PRO A 239 -15.01 -32.38 -1.01
C PRO A 239 -14.92 -32.37 0.51
N LYS A 240 -15.74 -33.20 1.17
CA LYS A 240 -15.78 -33.31 2.63
C LYS A 240 -14.71 -34.33 3.07
N PRO A 241 -13.60 -33.89 3.66
CA PRO A 241 -12.60 -34.81 4.18
C PRO A 241 -13.19 -35.63 5.34
N LYS A 242 -12.76 -36.89 5.51
CA LYS A 242 -13.18 -37.75 6.61
C LYS A 242 -12.68 -37.24 7.98
N GLU A 243 -11.56 -36.56 7.97
CA GLU A 243 -10.93 -35.94 9.13
C GLU A 243 -11.25 -34.44 9.22
N LYS A 244 -11.18 -33.87 10.40
CA LYS A 244 -11.27 -32.40 10.58
C LYS A 244 -9.99 -31.75 10.05
N VAL A 245 -10.17 -30.71 9.23
CA VAL A 245 -9.04 -29.94 8.71
C VAL A 245 -8.96 -28.61 9.45
N VAL A 246 -7.77 -28.30 9.98
CA VAL A 246 -7.41 -27.04 10.60
C VAL A 246 -6.36 -26.38 9.74
N THR A 247 -6.67 -25.21 9.18
CA THR A 247 -5.82 -24.54 8.22
C THR A 247 -5.25 -23.23 8.77
N PHE A 248 -3.93 -23.06 8.67
CA PHE A 248 -3.27 -21.78 8.72
C PHE A 248 -3.17 -21.25 7.28
N LEU A 249 -3.71 -20.06 7.02
CA LEU A 249 -3.66 -19.41 5.73
C LEU A 249 -3.03 -18.03 5.88
N GLY A 250 -1.89 -17.78 5.26
CA GLY A 250 -1.22 -16.49 5.31
C GLY A 250 0.29 -16.58 5.11
N ARG A 251 0.96 -15.42 5.15
CA ARG A 251 2.43 -15.39 5.09
C ARG A 251 3.02 -16.13 6.29
N ILE A 252 4.04 -16.94 6.05
CA ILE A 252 4.77 -17.67 7.09
C ILE A 252 5.89 -16.76 7.60
N THR A 253 5.52 -15.82 8.45
CA THR A 253 6.39 -14.77 8.99
C THR A 253 6.18 -14.62 10.50
N MET A 254 7.14 -14.02 11.20
CA MET A 254 7.08 -13.77 12.65
C MET A 254 5.75 -13.10 13.06
N GLN A 255 5.27 -12.12 12.30
CA GLN A 255 4.00 -11.42 12.55
C GLN A 255 2.80 -12.35 12.64
N LYS A 256 2.77 -13.42 11.81
CA LYS A 256 1.64 -14.36 11.72
C LYS A 256 1.72 -15.51 12.71
N GLY A 257 2.88 -15.74 13.35
CA GLY A 257 3.06 -16.71 14.42
C GLY A 257 2.91 -18.17 13.99
N PRO A 258 3.55 -18.62 12.89
CA PRO A 258 3.42 -20.01 12.42
C PRO A 258 3.85 -21.04 13.47
N GLU A 259 4.82 -20.70 14.32
CA GLU A 259 5.30 -21.56 15.40
C GLU A 259 4.20 -21.89 16.42
N TYR A 260 3.31 -20.93 16.75
CA TYR A 260 2.18 -21.19 17.64
C TYR A 260 1.18 -22.18 17.05
N PHE A 261 0.99 -22.11 15.71
CA PHE A 261 0.13 -23.06 15.00
C PHE A 261 0.72 -24.48 15.07
N VAL A 262 2.02 -24.63 14.85
CA VAL A 262 2.72 -25.92 14.93
C VAL A 262 2.68 -26.49 16.35
N GLU A 263 2.94 -25.67 17.38
CA GLU A 263 2.82 -26.09 18.78
C GLU A 263 1.39 -26.50 19.15
N ALA A 264 0.39 -25.77 18.70
CA ALA A 264 -1.01 -26.11 18.92
C ALA A 264 -1.36 -27.44 18.25
N ALA A 265 -0.92 -27.64 17.00
CA ALA A 265 -1.08 -28.90 16.27
C ALA A 265 -0.49 -30.08 17.03
N ALA A 266 0.77 -29.93 17.51
CA ALA A 266 1.44 -30.98 18.30
C ALA A 266 0.68 -31.33 19.59
N LYS A 267 0.12 -30.33 20.28
CA LYS A 267 -0.70 -30.56 21.48
C LYS A 267 -2.02 -31.30 21.19
N VAL A 268 -2.70 -30.94 20.11
CA VAL A 268 -3.97 -31.57 19.70
C VAL A 268 -3.74 -33.00 19.25
N LEU A 269 -2.73 -33.26 18.44
CA LEU A 269 -2.44 -34.57 17.88
C LEU A 269 -2.05 -35.62 18.92
N LYS A 270 -1.61 -35.21 20.13
CA LYS A 270 -1.40 -36.11 21.24
C LYS A 270 -2.68 -36.85 21.70
N ASN A 271 -3.82 -36.22 21.55
CA ASN A 271 -5.10 -36.70 22.08
C ASN A 271 -6.16 -36.96 20.99
N ASN A 272 -5.95 -36.44 19.79
CA ASN A 272 -6.92 -36.56 18.69
C ASN A 272 -6.18 -36.75 17.35
N HIS A 273 -6.22 -37.97 16.81
CA HIS A 273 -5.58 -38.32 15.55
C HIS A 273 -6.50 -38.13 14.32
N ASN A 274 -7.79 -37.78 14.52
CA ASN A 274 -8.74 -37.55 13.44
C ASN A 274 -8.78 -36.05 13.04
N VAL A 275 -7.62 -35.43 13.00
CA VAL A 275 -7.43 -34.02 12.64
C VAL A 275 -6.21 -33.90 11.72
N ARG A 276 -6.37 -33.16 10.63
CA ARG A 276 -5.27 -32.78 9.73
C ARG A 276 -4.97 -31.28 9.90
N PHE A 277 -3.72 -30.94 10.07
CA PHE A 277 -3.25 -29.56 10.07
C PHE A 277 -2.59 -29.24 8.73
N VAL A 278 -2.98 -28.11 8.13
CA VAL A 278 -2.48 -27.65 6.83
C VAL A 278 -1.96 -26.22 6.99
N MET A 279 -0.74 -25.97 6.52
CA MET A 279 -0.20 -24.62 6.40
C MET A 279 -0.16 -24.23 4.92
N ALA A 280 -0.85 -23.15 4.57
CA ALA A 280 -0.91 -22.64 3.21
C ALA A 280 -0.36 -21.20 3.18
N GLY A 281 0.78 -21.02 2.52
CA GLY A 281 1.48 -19.74 2.40
C GLY A 281 2.97 -19.90 2.15
N SER A 282 3.65 -18.76 2.10
CA SER A 282 5.11 -18.66 1.98
C SER A 282 5.62 -17.55 2.89
N GLY A 283 6.92 -17.53 3.19
CA GLY A 283 7.56 -16.53 4.02
C GLY A 283 8.94 -16.95 4.52
N ASP A 284 9.57 -16.05 5.24
CA ASP A 284 10.93 -16.15 5.77
C ASP A 284 11.09 -17.17 6.94
N MET A 285 10.00 -17.72 7.43
CA MET A 285 10.01 -18.76 8.48
C MET A 285 9.61 -20.15 7.95
N MET A 286 9.79 -20.42 6.65
CA MET A 286 9.48 -21.74 6.06
C MET A 286 10.57 -22.78 6.29
N ASP A 287 11.81 -22.37 6.56
CA ASP A 287 13.01 -23.23 6.74
C ASP A 287 13.14 -23.80 8.15
#